data_d2322b426cdd140022280047456ca6bc
#
_entry.id   d2322b426cdd140022280047456ca6bc
#
_cell.length_a   1.000
_cell.length_b   1.000
_cell.length_c   1.000
_cell.angle_alpha   90.00
_cell.angle_beta   90.00
_cell.angle_gamma   90.00
#
_symmetry.space_group_name_H-M   'P 1'
#
loop_
_entity.id
_entity.type
_entity.pdbx_description
1 polymer ?
#
loop_
_entity_poly.entity_id
_entity_poly.type
_entity_poly.pdbx_seq_one_letter_code
_entity_poly.pdbx_strand_id
1 'polypeptide(L)'
;MKASRLVVAVAVAGSLCLAGCGRGPGGGPGGQASEGDERTIKAFDINLQPRDKVKDGGTLRWGINEFPSQWNRNHVDGNLAVAAAVSNALLPSPFLSNEKAEISVNHDYVLEAEVTRQQPKQVITYRLNPKAKWSDGKPITWADYQAQWHALNGRNPAFHIASPTGYQDIEKVARGKDDFEVVVTFDKPFGDWQALFGPLLPAATNRTPDTFDHAWLNKIPVTAGPFKFGGFDQTAKTITLVRDDSWWGNRAKLDKIIYRASEQDSLVGAFSNGELDIIDVGPSAPDYTRAKGTPGAQVRQAAGPDFRHFTFNGSSELLKDQSVRQAIQLGINRQAIAQSDLQGLDWPIALLNNHFFMNTQEGYQDNAGKLGVYDPARARQLLDAAGWKLSGTVRQKNGKVLDLRFVVPSGVQVSKQEGELAQSMLAQIGVKLTIKAVPSDDFFTKYVIPGNFDITPFAYIGTPFPVSSSYGIYANSPDGKTWNANFGRTGSPAIDQAMSRAAQSLDPARARMLTNQADEQIWQLVNVLPLYQRPQNVATRQTLANLGARGFYDVRYEDIGFTR
;
A
#
# COMPACT_ATOMS: atom_id res chain seq x y z
N MET A 1 3.93 -58.34 21.52
CA MET A 1 4.10 -59.31 20.43
C MET A 1 4.29 -58.56 19.13
N LYS A 2 5.52 -58.56 18.67
CA LYS A 2 6.09 -58.73 17.30
C LYS A 2 5.28 -58.04 16.18
N ALA A 3 5.74 -56.96 15.60
CA ALA A 3 6.80 -56.76 14.59
C ALA A 3 6.38 -57.24 13.18
N SER A 4 6.38 -56.34 12.21
CA SER A 4 7.19 -56.54 10.99
C SER A 4 7.19 -55.30 10.10
N ARG A 5 8.35 -54.84 9.79
CA ARG A 5 8.72 -53.86 8.77
C ARG A 5 8.68 -54.53 7.39
N LEU A 6 8.28 -53.83 6.37
CA LEU A 6 8.71 -54.18 5.01
C LEU A 6 9.21 -52.89 4.30
N VAL A 7 10.50 -52.94 4.00
CA VAL A 7 11.23 -52.03 3.12
C VAL A 7 11.22 -52.68 1.73
N VAL A 8 10.87 -51.95 0.68
CA VAL A 8 11.21 -52.35 -0.69
C VAL A 8 11.83 -51.15 -1.40
N ALA A 9 13.08 -51.32 -1.72
CA ALA A 9 13.85 -50.50 -2.66
C ALA A 9 13.98 -51.25 -3.98
N VAL A 10 13.80 -50.59 -5.11
CA VAL A 10 14.29 -51.02 -6.45
C VAL A 10 14.42 -49.73 -7.27
N ALA A 11 15.58 -49.23 -7.55
CA ALA A 11 16.58 -49.56 -8.56
C ALA A 11 16.31 -48.93 -9.95
N VAL A 12 17.27 -48.12 -10.31
CA VAL A 12 17.55 -47.37 -11.54
C VAL A 12 17.66 -48.34 -12.76
N ALA A 13 17.13 -47.89 -13.91
CA ALA A 13 17.67 -48.28 -15.21
C ALA A 13 17.50 -47.12 -16.21
N GLY A 14 18.62 -46.64 -16.69
CA GLY A 14 18.68 -45.66 -17.78
C GLY A 14 18.60 -46.35 -19.13
N SER A 15 18.18 -45.61 -20.14
CA SER A 15 18.43 -45.93 -21.55
C SER A 15 18.58 -44.66 -22.35
N LEU A 16 19.78 -44.43 -22.83
CA LEU A 16 20.09 -43.54 -23.95
C LEU A 16 19.54 -44.14 -25.26
N CYS A 17 18.97 -43.36 -26.10
CA CYS A 17 18.98 -43.59 -27.54
C CYS A 17 19.10 -42.30 -28.36
N LEU A 18 19.97 -42.34 -29.32
CA LEU A 18 20.48 -41.29 -30.19
C LEU A 18 19.54 -40.90 -31.33
N ALA A 19 19.65 -39.65 -31.65
CA ALA A 19 19.67 -38.99 -33.00
C ALA A 19 18.79 -39.49 -34.15
N GLY A 20 18.03 -38.56 -34.71
CA GLY A 20 17.41 -38.64 -36.02
C GLY A 20 17.08 -37.26 -36.58
N CYS A 21 17.94 -36.77 -37.53
CA CYS A 21 17.70 -35.57 -38.29
C CYS A 21 16.58 -35.74 -39.32
N GLY A 22 15.63 -34.82 -39.38
CA GLY A 22 14.65 -34.72 -40.49
C GLY A 22 14.23 -33.28 -40.69
N ARG A 23 14.71 -32.65 -41.78
CA ARG A 23 14.29 -31.31 -42.24
C ARG A 23 13.00 -31.43 -43.07
N GLY A 24 12.03 -30.55 -42.79
CA GLY A 24 10.93 -30.22 -43.68
C GLY A 24 10.42 -28.80 -43.39
N PRO A 25 10.14 -27.96 -44.40
CA PRO A 25 9.91 -26.52 -44.21
C PRO A 25 8.42 -26.18 -44.14
N GLY A 26 8.06 -25.21 -43.30
CA GLY A 26 6.72 -24.62 -43.30
C GLY A 26 6.29 -24.18 -41.90
N GLY A 27 6.65 -22.98 -41.51
CA GLY A 27 6.22 -22.43 -40.24
C GLY A 27 5.77 -21.00 -40.36
N GLY A 28 4.56 -20.72 -39.90
CA GLY A 28 4.12 -19.37 -39.58
C GLY A 28 4.69 -18.94 -38.22
N PRO A 29 4.73 -17.65 -37.90
CA PRO A 29 5.30 -17.16 -36.65
C PRO A 29 4.37 -17.45 -35.48
N GLY A 30 4.61 -18.56 -34.80
CA GLY A 30 4.09 -18.79 -33.45
C GLY A 30 4.83 -17.89 -32.48
N GLY A 31 4.10 -16.98 -31.82
CA GLY A 31 4.66 -16.17 -30.75
C GLY A 31 5.22 -17.08 -29.65
N GLN A 32 6.52 -16.99 -29.43
CA GLN A 32 7.16 -17.55 -28.25
C GLN A 32 6.54 -16.86 -27.01
N ALA A 33 5.85 -17.62 -26.19
CA ALA A 33 5.61 -17.24 -24.82
C ALA A 33 7.00 -16.99 -24.22
N SER A 34 7.27 -15.75 -23.79
CA SER A 34 8.48 -15.43 -23.04
C SER A 34 8.51 -16.32 -21.80
N GLU A 35 9.59 -17.07 -21.63
CA GLU A 35 9.90 -17.72 -20.36
C GLU A 35 9.73 -16.66 -19.26
N GLY A 36 8.81 -16.90 -18.30
CA GLY A 36 8.58 -16.01 -17.17
C GLY A 36 9.88 -15.83 -16.42
N ASP A 37 10.15 -14.60 -16.04
CA ASP A 37 11.29 -14.24 -15.20
C ASP A 37 11.21 -15.04 -13.89
N GLU A 38 12.09 -16.03 -13.69
CA GLU A 38 12.13 -16.92 -12.52
C GLU A 38 12.51 -16.18 -11.21
N ARG A 39 12.81 -14.87 -11.27
CA ARG A 39 13.13 -14.10 -10.08
C ARG A 39 11.92 -14.01 -9.14
N THR A 40 12.12 -14.43 -7.91
CA THR A 40 11.09 -14.38 -6.86
C THR A 40 10.86 -12.95 -6.40
N ILE A 41 9.61 -12.51 -6.31
CA ILE A 41 9.24 -11.23 -5.70
C ILE A 41 9.61 -11.27 -4.22
N LYS A 42 10.52 -10.39 -3.80
CA LYS A 42 10.90 -10.25 -2.40
C LYS A 42 9.84 -9.44 -1.64
N ALA A 43 9.40 -9.94 -0.51
CA ALA A 43 8.48 -9.23 0.37
C ALA A 43 9.17 -8.11 1.17
N PHE A 44 10.47 -8.27 1.49
CA PHE A 44 11.31 -7.24 2.12
C PHE A 44 12.79 -7.46 1.85
N ASP A 45 13.59 -6.38 1.91
CA ASP A 45 15.06 -6.37 1.83
C ASP A 45 15.61 -5.23 2.68
N ILE A 46 15.94 -5.50 3.96
CA ILE A 46 16.35 -4.51 4.96
C ILE A 46 17.76 -4.74 5.51
N ASN A 47 18.56 -5.65 4.94
CA ASN A 47 19.83 -6.08 5.51
C ASN A 47 19.69 -6.50 6.97
N LEU A 48 18.83 -7.51 7.21
CA LEU A 48 18.54 -7.97 8.57
C LEU A 48 19.82 -8.50 9.24
N GLN A 49 20.19 -7.90 10.37
CA GLN A 49 21.37 -8.23 11.16
C GLN A 49 20.99 -8.39 12.64
N PRO A 50 21.55 -9.39 13.34
CA PRO A 50 21.40 -9.48 14.79
C PRO A 50 22.05 -8.28 15.48
N ARG A 51 21.50 -7.87 16.61
CA ARG A 51 21.91 -6.63 17.33
C ARG A 51 23.40 -6.59 17.68
N ASP A 52 24.03 -7.73 17.97
CA ASP A 52 25.47 -7.82 18.31
C ASP A 52 26.39 -7.49 17.12
N LYS A 53 25.88 -7.59 15.87
CA LYS A 53 26.60 -7.22 14.66
C LYS A 53 26.43 -5.73 14.29
N VAL A 54 25.50 -5.04 14.93
CA VAL A 54 25.24 -3.62 14.71
C VAL A 54 26.01 -2.80 15.75
N LYS A 55 26.77 -1.81 15.27
CA LYS A 55 27.55 -0.88 16.13
C LYS A 55 26.62 -0.07 17.02
N ASP A 56 27.09 0.26 18.23
CA ASP A 56 26.48 1.29 19.04
C ASP A 56 26.98 2.66 18.60
N GLY A 57 26.06 3.63 18.58
CA GLY A 57 26.34 5.01 18.20
C GLY A 57 26.22 5.28 16.69
N GLY A 58 26.46 6.52 16.34
CA GLY A 58 26.41 7.00 14.97
C GLY A 58 25.13 7.75 14.61
N THR A 59 25.17 8.40 13.45
CA THR A 59 24.06 9.20 12.92
C THR A 59 23.61 8.62 11.58
N LEU A 60 22.31 8.35 11.44
CA LEU A 60 21.67 8.01 10.18
C LEU A 60 21.17 9.30 9.48
N ARG A 61 21.59 9.54 8.25
CA ARG A 61 21.16 10.65 7.41
C ARG A 61 20.16 10.13 6.36
N TRP A 62 18.89 10.47 6.54
CA TRP A 62 17.78 9.92 5.75
C TRP A 62 17.17 11.00 4.85
N GLY A 63 17.27 10.81 3.53
CA GLY A 63 16.62 11.69 2.57
C GLY A 63 15.12 11.44 2.47
N ILE A 64 14.33 12.51 2.51
CA ILE A 64 12.88 12.52 2.35
C ILE A 64 12.47 13.55 1.30
N ASN A 65 11.33 13.36 0.63
CA ASN A 65 10.92 14.19 -0.51
C ASN A 65 10.00 15.38 -0.13
N GLU A 66 9.59 15.48 1.14
CA GLU A 66 8.75 16.58 1.62
C GLU A 66 9.06 16.92 3.09
N PHE A 67 8.70 18.15 3.50
CA PHE A 67 8.85 18.60 4.89
C PHE A 67 7.46 18.94 5.46
N PRO A 68 6.78 17.98 6.14
CA PRO A 68 5.44 18.18 6.65
C PRO A 68 5.35 19.29 7.69
N SER A 69 4.24 20.00 7.71
CA SER A 69 3.87 20.93 8.79
C SER A 69 3.01 20.28 9.88
N GLN A 70 2.15 19.32 9.50
CA GLN A 70 1.27 18.60 10.44
C GLN A 70 1.86 17.22 10.78
N TRP A 71 2.06 16.97 12.08
CA TRP A 71 2.67 15.74 12.59
C TRP A 71 1.67 14.81 13.30
N ASN A 72 0.42 15.26 13.45
CA ASN A 72 -0.68 14.38 13.86
C ASN A 72 -1.09 13.50 12.71
N ARG A 73 -0.67 12.25 12.68
CA ARG A 73 -0.99 11.29 11.61
C ARG A 73 -2.48 10.94 11.48
N ASN A 74 -3.25 11.21 12.53
CA ASN A 74 -4.70 11.02 12.52
C ASN A 74 -5.45 12.22 11.93
N HIS A 75 -4.76 13.36 11.72
CA HIS A 75 -5.28 14.54 11.06
C HIS A 75 -5.24 14.38 9.54
N VAL A 76 -6.21 14.95 8.82
CA VAL A 76 -6.29 14.87 7.36
C VAL A 76 -5.00 15.38 6.67
N ASP A 77 -4.40 16.47 7.14
CA ASP A 77 -3.17 17.04 6.58
C ASP A 77 -1.89 16.35 7.09
N GLY A 78 -1.99 15.51 8.11
CA GLY A 78 -0.85 14.78 8.70
C GLY A 78 -0.74 13.31 8.25
N ASN A 79 -1.71 12.83 7.47
CA ASN A 79 -1.71 11.45 6.97
C ASN A 79 -0.80 11.28 5.75
N LEU A 80 0.50 11.53 5.96
CA LEU A 80 1.55 11.53 4.95
C LEU A 80 2.56 10.40 5.20
N ALA A 81 3.11 9.83 4.12
CA ALA A 81 4.10 8.75 4.19
C ALA A 81 5.38 9.19 4.94
N VAL A 82 5.84 10.41 4.70
CA VAL A 82 7.00 10.99 5.40
C VAL A 82 6.72 11.20 6.89
N ALA A 83 5.54 11.72 7.24
CA ALA A 83 5.14 11.85 8.64
C ALA A 83 5.10 10.47 9.34
N ALA A 84 4.73 9.40 8.60
CA ALA A 84 4.80 8.03 9.09
C ALA A 84 6.24 7.59 9.38
N ALA A 85 7.17 7.80 8.46
CA ALA A 85 8.57 7.40 8.61
C ALA A 85 9.23 8.04 9.85
N VAL A 86 8.88 9.30 10.16
CA VAL A 86 9.38 9.98 11.36
C VAL A 86 8.66 9.52 12.63
N SER A 87 7.33 9.47 12.60
CA SER A 87 6.51 9.15 13.77
C SER A 87 6.65 7.71 14.25
N ASN A 88 6.95 6.77 13.38
CA ASN A 88 7.18 5.36 13.77
C ASN A 88 8.40 5.17 14.69
N ALA A 89 9.38 6.09 14.66
CA ALA A 89 10.48 6.11 15.62
C ALA A 89 10.10 6.72 16.98
N LEU A 90 8.98 7.45 17.03
CA LEU A 90 8.63 8.36 18.12
C LEU A 90 7.35 7.99 18.87
N LEU A 91 6.41 7.34 18.21
CA LEU A 91 5.05 7.14 18.73
C LEU A 91 4.71 5.66 18.91
N PRO A 92 3.89 5.34 19.93
CA PRO A 92 3.48 3.97 20.18
C PRO A 92 2.55 3.43 19.10
N SER A 93 2.75 2.16 18.76
CA SER A 93 1.76 1.35 18.04
C SER A 93 1.51 0.05 18.82
N PRO A 94 0.25 -0.32 19.09
CA PRO A 94 -0.09 -1.55 19.81
C PRO A 94 0.34 -2.83 19.07
N PHE A 95 0.50 -2.74 17.75
CA PHE A 95 0.76 -3.87 16.89
C PHE A 95 1.90 -3.61 15.92
N LEU A 96 2.48 -4.70 15.43
CA LEU A 96 3.52 -4.74 14.40
C LEU A 96 3.07 -5.66 13.27
N SER A 97 3.47 -5.33 12.04
CA SER A 97 3.28 -6.14 10.84
C SER A 97 4.59 -6.82 10.42
N ASN A 98 4.53 -8.07 9.98
CA ASN A 98 5.64 -8.74 9.34
C ASN A 98 5.60 -8.56 7.80
N GLU A 99 6.54 -9.19 7.09
CA GLU A 99 6.67 -9.06 5.63
C GLU A 99 5.49 -9.63 4.84
N LYS A 100 4.65 -10.48 5.47
CA LYS A 100 3.42 -11.04 4.90
C LYS A 100 2.17 -10.26 5.30
N ALA A 101 2.35 -9.14 6.01
CA ALA A 101 1.28 -8.34 6.61
C ALA A 101 0.51 -9.08 7.74
N GLU A 102 1.13 -10.08 8.37
CA GLU A 102 0.59 -10.71 9.57
C GLU A 102 0.85 -9.83 10.78
N ILE A 103 -0.15 -9.68 11.64
CA ILE A 103 -0.14 -8.75 12.77
C ILE A 103 0.20 -9.47 14.07
N SER A 104 1.10 -8.89 14.83
CA SER A 104 1.47 -9.33 16.18
C SER A 104 1.42 -8.18 17.19
N VAL A 105 1.26 -8.52 18.48
CA VAL A 105 1.28 -7.53 19.56
C VAL A 105 2.67 -6.92 19.72
N ASN A 106 2.74 -5.60 19.84
CA ASN A 106 3.98 -4.89 20.17
C ASN A 106 4.16 -4.85 21.70
N HIS A 107 4.95 -5.78 22.21
CA HIS A 107 5.14 -5.96 23.65
C HIS A 107 5.87 -4.79 24.36
N ASP A 108 6.42 -3.85 23.62
CA ASP A 108 6.94 -2.62 24.22
C ASP A 108 5.81 -1.77 24.82
N TYR A 109 4.60 -1.82 24.23
CA TYR A 109 3.47 -0.98 24.66
C TYR A 109 2.28 -1.77 25.20
N VAL A 110 2.06 -2.98 24.69
CA VAL A 110 0.91 -3.82 25.04
C VAL A 110 1.40 -5.22 25.38
N LEU A 111 1.07 -5.73 26.54
CA LEU A 111 1.43 -7.08 26.96
C LEU A 111 0.54 -8.13 26.30
N GLU A 112 -0.75 -7.78 26.11
CA GLU A 112 -1.77 -8.67 25.55
C GLU A 112 -2.90 -7.83 24.95
N ALA A 113 -3.44 -8.27 23.81
CA ALA A 113 -4.63 -7.70 23.19
C ALA A 113 -5.43 -8.82 22.53
N GLU A 114 -6.68 -9.00 22.97
CA GLU A 114 -7.49 -10.11 22.51
C GLU A 114 -9.00 -9.80 22.45
N VAL A 115 -9.74 -10.57 21.66
CA VAL A 115 -11.19 -10.56 21.64
C VAL A 115 -11.69 -11.35 22.85
N THR A 116 -12.01 -10.66 23.94
CA THR A 116 -12.49 -11.30 25.19
C THR A 116 -13.97 -11.69 25.12
N ARG A 117 -14.74 -11.12 24.19
CA ARG A 117 -16.15 -11.48 23.94
C ARG A 117 -16.52 -11.18 22.49
N GLN A 118 -17.25 -12.09 21.85
CA GLN A 118 -17.75 -11.90 20.48
C GLN A 118 -19.25 -11.55 20.46
N GLN A 119 -20.06 -12.09 21.39
CA GLN A 119 -21.49 -11.94 21.43
C GLN A 119 -21.96 -11.53 22.85
N PRO A 120 -23.05 -10.71 22.99
CA PRO A 120 -23.84 -10.08 21.93
C PRO A 120 -23.11 -8.91 21.25
N LYS A 121 -22.03 -8.38 21.82
CA LYS A 121 -21.17 -7.33 21.26
C LYS A 121 -19.71 -7.78 21.33
N GLN A 122 -18.93 -7.41 20.31
CA GLN A 122 -17.48 -7.61 20.32
C GLN A 122 -16.86 -6.76 21.41
N VAL A 123 -16.02 -7.39 22.23
CA VAL A 123 -15.20 -6.70 23.26
C VAL A 123 -13.75 -7.08 23.06
N ILE A 124 -12.90 -6.08 22.98
CA ILE A 124 -11.46 -6.24 22.96
C ILE A 124 -10.90 -5.75 24.28
N THR A 125 -10.00 -6.52 24.89
CA THR A 125 -9.28 -6.12 26.08
C THR A 125 -7.81 -5.97 25.76
N TYR A 126 -7.23 -4.81 26.07
CA TYR A 126 -5.79 -4.55 25.98
C TYR A 126 -5.22 -4.50 27.40
N ARG A 127 -4.12 -5.21 27.60
CA ARG A 127 -3.27 -5.08 28.79
C ARG A 127 -2.03 -4.29 28.42
N LEU A 128 -1.98 -3.04 28.86
CA LEU A 128 -0.88 -2.13 28.55
C LEU A 128 0.37 -2.49 29.35
N ASN A 129 1.54 -2.21 28.77
CA ASN A 129 2.80 -2.34 29.48
C ASN A 129 2.96 -1.19 30.48
N PRO A 130 2.98 -1.45 31.82
CA PRO A 130 3.04 -0.38 32.81
C PRO A 130 4.39 0.38 32.83
N LYS A 131 5.41 -0.13 32.11
CA LYS A 131 6.67 0.58 31.89
C LYS A 131 6.55 1.66 30.82
N ALA A 132 5.55 1.55 29.93
CA ALA A 132 5.35 2.47 28.81
C ALA A 132 4.91 3.85 29.31
N LYS A 133 5.65 4.88 28.90
CA LYS A 133 5.42 6.27 29.31
C LYS A 133 5.73 7.25 28.19
N TRP A 134 5.08 8.37 28.23
CA TRP A 134 5.39 9.51 27.40
C TRP A 134 6.72 10.16 27.83
N SER A 135 7.35 10.92 26.93
CA SER A 135 8.62 11.62 27.21
C SER A 135 8.51 12.73 28.29
N ASP A 136 7.28 13.12 28.65
CA ASP A 136 7.00 14.00 29.80
C ASP A 136 6.90 13.23 31.15
N GLY A 137 7.15 11.92 31.14
CA GLY A 137 7.15 11.04 32.31
C GLY A 137 5.79 10.43 32.68
N LYS A 138 4.68 10.84 32.03
CA LYS A 138 3.36 10.29 32.32
C LYS A 138 3.21 8.89 31.74
N PRO A 139 2.54 7.96 32.45
CA PRO A 139 2.27 6.62 31.92
C PRO A 139 1.30 6.68 30.72
N ILE A 140 1.43 5.73 29.81
CA ILE A 140 0.42 5.46 28.78
C ILE A 140 -0.69 4.65 29.44
N THR A 141 -1.94 5.14 29.35
CA THR A 141 -3.08 4.55 30.06
C THR A 141 -4.31 4.41 29.16
N TRP A 142 -5.36 3.79 29.70
CA TRP A 142 -6.66 3.69 29.04
C TRP A 142 -7.22 5.06 28.60
N ALA A 143 -6.86 6.14 29.29
CA ALA A 143 -7.35 7.48 28.95
C ALA A 143 -6.82 7.99 27.61
N ASP A 144 -5.62 7.56 27.17
CA ASP A 144 -5.08 7.90 25.87
C ASP A 144 -5.87 7.22 24.75
N TYR A 145 -6.23 5.95 24.94
CA TYR A 145 -7.10 5.19 24.03
C TYR A 145 -8.51 5.80 23.94
N GLN A 146 -9.09 6.15 25.08
CA GLN A 146 -10.42 6.78 25.11
C GLN A 146 -10.42 8.13 24.41
N ALA A 147 -9.42 8.97 24.65
CA ALA A 147 -9.31 10.28 24.01
C ALA A 147 -9.13 10.15 22.49
N GLN A 148 -8.31 9.19 22.03
CA GLN A 148 -8.14 8.95 20.61
C GLN A 148 -9.41 8.45 19.94
N TRP A 149 -10.13 7.49 20.54
CA TRP A 149 -11.43 7.08 20.06
C TRP A 149 -12.43 8.25 20.00
N HIS A 150 -12.48 9.08 21.02
CA HIS A 150 -13.38 10.23 21.06
C HIS A 150 -13.09 11.21 19.91
N ALA A 151 -11.83 11.46 19.60
CA ALA A 151 -11.43 12.34 18.50
C ALA A 151 -11.76 11.71 17.13
N LEU A 152 -11.53 10.38 16.96
CA LEU A 152 -11.55 9.72 15.65
C LEU A 152 -12.90 9.06 15.29
N ASN A 153 -13.89 9.04 16.19
CA ASN A 153 -15.15 8.30 15.95
C ASN A 153 -16.09 8.94 14.92
N GLY A 154 -15.73 10.09 14.35
CA GLY A 154 -16.50 10.78 13.32
C GLY A 154 -17.79 11.46 13.81
N ARG A 155 -18.08 11.45 15.13
CA ARG A 155 -19.34 12.04 15.68
C ARG A 155 -19.27 13.55 15.80
N ASN A 156 -18.06 14.12 15.89
CA ASN A 156 -17.84 15.56 15.93
C ASN A 156 -17.03 16.01 14.70
N PRO A 157 -17.66 16.67 13.71
CA PRO A 157 -17.00 17.10 12.48
C PRO A 157 -15.96 18.22 12.66
N ALA A 158 -15.88 18.80 13.84
CA ALA A 158 -14.86 19.80 14.15
C ALA A 158 -13.46 19.19 14.33
N PHE A 159 -13.34 17.87 14.53
CA PHE A 159 -12.06 17.17 14.42
C PHE A 159 -11.77 16.89 12.93
N HIS A 160 -10.71 17.45 12.38
CA HIS A 160 -10.32 17.25 10.98
C HIS A 160 -9.57 15.94 10.80
N ILE A 161 -10.27 14.83 11.02
CA ILE A 161 -9.70 13.47 11.01
C ILE A 161 -9.45 12.94 9.60
N ALA A 162 -8.43 12.12 9.44
CA ALA A 162 -8.11 11.43 8.19
C ALA A 162 -9.17 10.34 7.85
N SER A 163 -9.62 9.58 8.85
CA SER A 163 -10.65 8.54 8.66
C SER A 163 -11.30 8.16 9.99
N PRO A 164 -12.63 7.93 10.02
CA PRO A 164 -13.33 7.36 11.17
C PRO A 164 -13.40 5.83 11.14
N THR A 165 -12.85 5.16 10.12
CA THR A 165 -13.00 3.72 9.89
C THR A 165 -12.63 2.90 11.13
N GLY A 166 -13.54 2.03 11.57
CA GLY A 166 -13.43 1.20 12.77
C GLY A 166 -13.70 1.95 14.07
N TYR A 167 -13.24 3.19 14.22
CA TYR A 167 -13.54 4.01 15.42
C TYR A 167 -15.01 4.39 15.53
N GLN A 168 -15.70 4.57 14.41
CA GLN A 168 -17.13 4.86 14.35
C GLN A 168 -18.00 3.68 14.84
N ASP A 169 -17.47 2.45 14.75
CA ASP A 169 -18.14 1.22 15.15
C ASP A 169 -17.95 0.90 16.64
N ILE A 170 -17.08 1.67 17.33
CA ILE A 170 -16.89 1.55 18.79
C ILE A 170 -18.03 2.27 19.52
N GLU A 171 -18.68 1.52 20.40
CA GLU A 171 -19.67 2.06 21.35
C GLU A 171 -19.00 2.78 22.50
N LYS A 172 -17.94 2.14 23.08
CA LYS A 172 -17.31 2.60 24.31
C LYS A 172 -15.86 2.14 24.42
N VAL A 173 -15.00 3.05 24.89
CA VAL A 173 -13.67 2.74 25.42
C VAL A 173 -13.67 3.08 26.90
N ALA A 174 -13.35 2.11 27.76
CA ALA A 174 -13.43 2.24 29.20
C ALA A 174 -12.19 1.71 29.90
N ARG A 175 -11.98 2.19 31.13
CA ARG A 175 -11.04 1.62 32.09
C ARG A 175 -11.51 0.21 32.48
N GLY A 176 -10.58 -0.76 32.44
CA GLY A 176 -10.80 -2.09 33.00
C GLY A 176 -10.53 -2.15 34.49
N LYS A 177 -9.80 -3.17 34.95
CA LYS A 177 -9.48 -3.34 36.39
C LYS A 177 -8.58 -2.25 36.95
N ASP A 178 -7.70 -1.67 36.15
CA ASP A 178 -6.76 -0.62 36.51
C ASP A 178 -6.51 0.32 35.31
N ASP A 179 -5.59 1.29 35.48
CA ASP A 179 -5.27 2.27 34.43
C ASP A 179 -4.54 1.67 33.22
N PHE A 180 -4.01 0.46 33.37
CA PHE A 180 -3.30 -0.28 32.32
C PHE A 180 -4.16 -1.35 31.63
N GLU A 181 -5.47 -1.37 31.86
CA GLU A 181 -6.39 -2.24 31.15
C GLU A 181 -7.44 -1.41 30.42
N VAL A 182 -7.47 -1.57 29.09
CA VAL A 182 -8.43 -0.89 28.19
C VAL A 182 -9.46 -1.89 27.72
N VAL A 183 -10.73 -1.55 27.90
CA VAL A 183 -11.86 -2.36 27.42
C VAL A 183 -12.57 -1.60 26.30
N VAL A 184 -12.53 -2.12 25.09
CA VAL A 184 -13.16 -1.56 23.90
C VAL A 184 -14.38 -2.40 23.53
N THR A 185 -15.57 -1.80 23.59
CA THR A 185 -16.82 -2.44 23.20
C THR A 185 -17.28 -1.87 21.84
N PHE A 186 -17.57 -2.74 20.91
CA PHE A 186 -18.05 -2.37 19.57
C PHE A 186 -19.57 -2.48 19.49
N ASP A 187 -20.20 -1.51 18.86
CA ASP A 187 -21.62 -1.56 18.52
C ASP A 187 -21.86 -2.47 17.31
N LYS A 188 -20.94 -2.39 16.32
CA LYS A 188 -20.88 -3.31 15.17
C LYS A 188 -19.54 -4.04 15.18
N PRO A 189 -19.51 -5.36 14.93
CA PRO A 189 -18.24 -6.08 14.84
C PRO A 189 -17.31 -5.47 13.80
N PHE A 190 -16.02 -5.37 14.14
CA PHE A 190 -14.96 -4.87 13.26
C PHE A 190 -13.79 -5.86 13.27
N GLY A 191 -13.61 -6.60 12.17
CA GLY A 191 -12.61 -7.66 12.05
C GLY A 191 -11.19 -7.13 12.08
N ASP A 192 -10.95 -5.98 11.45
CA ASP A 192 -9.64 -5.31 11.39
C ASP A 192 -9.35 -4.45 12.63
N TRP A 193 -9.83 -4.86 13.82
CA TRP A 193 -9.68 -4.10 15.08
C TRP A 193 -8.21 -3.80 15.45
N GLN A 194 -7.28 -4.62 14.98
CA GLN A 194 -5.84 -4.40 15.16
C GLN A 194 -5.28 -3.21 14.34
N ALA A 195 -6.05 -2.67 13.39
CA ALA A 195 -5.72 -1.43 12.68
C ALA A 195 -5.86 -0.17 13.56
N LEU A 196 -6.56 -0.30 14.70
CA LEU A 196 -6.89 0.84 15.54
C LEU A 196 -5.77 1.16 16.53
N PHE A 197 -5.75 2.42 17.01
CA PHE A 197 -4.82 2.94 18.00
C PHE A 197 -3.33 2.97 17.61
N GLY A 198 -3.03 2.79 16.33
CA GLY A 198 -1.67 2.94 15.78
C GLY A 198 -1.60 4.08 14.73
N PRO A 199 -0.79 5.16 14.93
CA PRO A 199 -0.10 5.51 16.16
C PRO A 199 -1.02 6.03 17.26
N LEU A 200 -0.69 5.73 18.50
CA LEU A 200 -1.38 6.31 19.65
C LEU A 200 -0.82 7.70 19.95
N LEU A 201 -1.72 8.66 20.20
CA LEU A 201 -1.38 10.01 20.60
C LEU A 201 -1.83 10.26 22.05
N PRO A 202 -1.14 11.13 22.81
CA PRO A 202 -1.49 11.39 24.19
C PRO A 202 -2.86 12.06 24.33
N ALA A 203 -3.59 11.71 25.37
CA ALA A 203 -4.93 12.24 25.65
C ALA A 203 -4.98 13.77 25.58
N ALA A 204 -3.93 14.45 26.03
CA ALA A 204 -3.87 15.91 26.06
C ALA A 204 -4.00 16.55 24.67
N THR A 205 -3.56 15.87 23.59
CA THR A 205 -3.63 16.38 22.22
C THR A 205 -4.88 15.94 21.47
N ASN A 206 -5.70 15.04 22.06
CA ASN A 206 -6.91 14.51 21.45
C ASN A 206 -8.22 14.99 22.13
N ARG A 207 -8.13 15.81 23.19
CA ARG A 207 -9.30 16.19 24.00
C ARG A 207 -10.28 17.12 23.31
N THR A 208 -9.77 18.05 22.51
CA THR A 208 -10.57 19.07 21.83
C THR A 208 -10.17 19.16 20.36
N PRO A 209 -11.07 19.63 19.48
CA PRO A 209 -10.71 19.89 18.08
C PRO A 209 -9.49 20.81 17.94
N ASP A 210 -9.42 21.88 18.73
CA ASP A 210 -8.29 22.80 18.69
C ASP A 210 -6.95 22.13 19.03
N THR A 211 -6.90 21.32 20.10
CA THR A 211 -5.67 20.58 20.42
C THR A 211 -5.35 19.50 19.40
N PHE A 212 -6.35 18.86 18.81
CA PHE A 212 -6.17 17.87 17.75
C PHE A 212 -5.55 18.48 16.48
N ASP A 213 -6.01 19.68 16.08
CA ASP A 213 -5.56 20.36 14.87
C ASP A 213 -4.20 21.06 15.06
N HIS A 214 -3.94 21.65 16.25
CA HIS A 214 -2.81 22.55 16.42
C HIS A 214 -1.68 22.04 17.33
N ALA A 215 -1.92 21.02 18.18
CA ALA A 215 -0.87 20.54 19.08
C ALA A 215 0.36 19.93 18.36
N TRP A 216 0.17 19.45 17.14
CA TRP A 216 1.20 18.82 16.31
C TRP A 216 1.59 19.65 15.10
N LEU A 217 1.04 20.85 14.95
CA LEU A 217 1.35 21.75 13.82
C LEU A 217 2.72 22.39 14.05
N ASN A 218 3.68 22.14 13.16
CA ASN A 218 5.07 22.60 13.20
C ASN A 218 5.81 22.22 14.51
N LYS A 219 5.39 21.17 15.20
CA LYS A 219 6.01 20.67 16.42
C LYS A 219 5.67 19.21 16.69
N ILE A 220 6.52 18.53 17.45
CA ILE A 220 6.27 17.20 18.02
C ILE A 220 6.35 17.36 19.54
N PRO A 221 5.20 17.46 20.23
CA PRO A 221 5.18 17.92 21.63
C PRO A 221 5.65 16.87 22.62
N VAL A 222 5.42 15.58 22.33
CA VAL A 222 5.75 14.47 23.23
C VAL A 222 5.93 13.19 22.41
N THR A 223 6.76 12.29 22.87
CA THR A 223 7.09 11.02 22.21
C THR A 223 7.03 9.88 23.22
N ALA A 224 7.06 8.64 22.75
CA ALA A 224 7.12 7.45 23.58
C ALA A 224 7.82 6.29 22.84
N GLY A 225 8.76 6.60 21.96
CA GLY A 225 9.55 5.63 21.18
C GLY A 225 11.00 5.55 21.64
N PRO A 226 11.82 4.72 20.94
CA PRO A 226 13.27 4.60 21.20
C PRO A 226 14.05 5.88 20.87
N PHE A 227 13.41 6.82 20.19
CA PHE A 227 13.93 8.16 19.93
C PHE A 227 12.95 9.21 20.43
N LYS A 228 13.49 10.40 20.69
CA LYS A 228 12.74 11.61 21.00
C LYS A 228 13.04 12.73 20.03
N PHE A 229 12.14 13.67 19.92
CA PHE A 229 12.29 14.81 19.03
C PHE A 229 13.45 15.70 19.48
N GLY A 230 14.42 15.93 18.60
CA GLY A 230 15.60 16.77 18.84
C GLY A 230 15.47 18.18 18.29
N GLY A 231 14.61 18.39 17.27
CA GLY A 231 14.36 19.72 16.69
C GLY A 231 14.13 19.72 15.19
N PHE A 232 13.59 20.84 14.71
CA PHE A 232 13.51 21.19 13.29
C PHE A 232 14.52 22.27 12.94
N ASP A 233 15.16 22.18 11.77
CA ASP A 233 15.80 23.29 11.09
C ASP A 233 14.98 23.63 9.85
N GLN A 234 14.25 24.75 9.92
CA GLN A 234 13.36 25.20 8.84
C GLN A 234 14.14 25.67 7.61
N THR A 235 15.36 26.16 7.78
CA THR A 235 16.22 26.63 6.68
C THR A 235 16.86 25.46 5.94
N ALA A 236 17.46 24.54 6.70
CA ALA A 236 18.07 23.33 6.14
C ALA A 236 17.05 22.24 5.79
N LYS A 237 15.77 22.44 6.12
CA LYS A 237 14.68 21.44 5.97
C LYS A 237 15.03 20.10 6.59
N THR A 238 15.54 20.13 7.83
CA THR A 238 15.91 18.90 8.54
C THR A 238 15.10 18.68 9.80
N ILE A 239 14.92 17.39 10.13
CA ILE A 239 14.24 16.90 11.33
C ILE A 239 15.25 16.03 12.06
N THR A 240 15.56 16.38 13.29
CA THR A 240 16.52 15.62 14.12
C THR A 240 15.77 14.82 15.17
N LEU A 241 16.03 13.53 15.23
CA LEU A 241 15.66 12.65 16.32
C LEU A 241 16.91 12.25 17.07
N VAL A 242 16.83 12.22 18.40
CA VAL A 242 17.92 11.79 19.28
C VAL A 242 17.49 10.58 20.09
N ARG A 243 18.42 9.66 20.35
CA ARG A 243 18.14 8.48 21.19
C ARG A 243 17.51 8.89 22.52
N ASP A 244 16.51 8.14 22.94
CA ASP A 244 15.96 8.27 24.28
C ASP A 244 16.54 7.18 25.19
N ASP A 245 17.55 7.55 25.99
CA ASP A 245 18.17 6.63 26.95
C ASP A 245 17.24 6.29 28.15
N SER A 246 16.09 6.98 28.26
CA SER A 246 15.06 6.69 29.27
C SER A 246 13.98 5.73 28.77
N TRP A 247 14.03 5.33 27.51
CA TRP A 247 13.09 4.38 26.95
C TRP A 247 13.24 2.98 27.57
N TRP A 248 12.14 2.31 27.85
CA TRP A 248 12.08 1.07 28.64
C TRP A 248 12.37 -0.20 27.84
N GLY A 249 12.36 -0.13 26.51
CA GLY A 249 12.69 -1.25 25.61
C GLY A 249 14.19 -1.40 25.36
N ASN A 250 14.54 -2.06 24.28
CA ASN A 250 15.94 -2.20 23.87
C ASN A 250 16.54 -0.83 23.52
N ARG A 251 17.67 -0.48 24.12
CA ARG A 251 18.35 0.78 23.82
C ARG A 251 18.65 0.91 22.33
N ALA A 252 18.28 2.02 21.68
CA ALA A 252 18.54 2.23 20.26
C ALA A 252 20.03 2.18 19.96
N LYS A 253 20.39 1.57 18.81
CA LYS A 253 21.78 1.48 18.36
C LYS A 253 22.32 2.83 17.92
N LEU A 254 21.55 3.60 17.14
CA LEU A 254 21.96 4.93 16.70
C LEU A 254 21.87 5.96 17.83
N ASP A 255 22.76 6.96 17.80
CA ASP A 255 22.63 8.15 18.64
C ASP A 255 21.59 9.12 18.10
N LYS A 256 21.45 9.16 16.76
CA LYS A 256 20.70 10.20 16.08
C LYS A 256 20.19 9.74 14.72
N ILE A 257 19.01 10.22 14.32
CA ILE A 257 18.49 10.16 12.96
C ILE A 257 18.25 11.59 12.50
N ILE A 258 18.76 11.96 11.33
CA ILE A 258 18.53 13.26 10.69
C ILE A 258 17.82 13.01 9.37
N TYR A 259 16.55 13.41 9.30
CA TYR A 259 15.83 13.45 8.03
C TYR A 259 16.12 14.78 7.35
N ARG A 260 16.41 14.75 6.04
CA ARG A 260 16.63 15.94 5.20
C ARG A 260 15.67 15.92 4.03
N ALA A 261 14.80 16.92 3.97
CA ALA A 261 13.84 17.08 2.87
C ALA A 261 14.49 17.79 1.67
N SER A 262 14.28 17.24 0.47
CA SER A 262 14.72 17.80 -0.80
C SER A 262 13.93 17.19 -1.96
N GLU A 263 13.95 17.84 -3.11
CA GLU A 263 13.41 17.29 -4.35
C GLU A 263 14.09 15.97 -4.72
N GLN A 264 13.34 15.06 -5.37
CA GLN A 264 13.78 13.68 -5.66
C GLN A 264 15.14 13.61 -6.36
N ASP A 265 15.33 14.40 -7.44
CA ASP A 265 16.58 14.41 -8.21
C ASP A 265 17.78 14.86 -7.36
N SER A 266 17.55 15.80 -6.42
CA SER A 266 18.57 16.27 -5.48
C SER A 266 18.92 15.21 -4.44
N LEU A 267 17.95 14.39 -4.00
CA LEU A 267 18.18 13.30 -3.06
C LEU A 267 19.15 12.25 -3.62
N VAL A 268 18.96 11.85 -4.89
CA VAL A 268 19.86 10.88 -5.55
C VAL A 268 21.27 11.46 -5.68
N GLY A 269 21.38 12.76 -5.98
CA GLY A 269 22.66 13.48 -6.00
C GLY A 269 23.37 13.47 -4.64
N ALA A 270 22.67 13.89 -3.59
CA ALA A 270 23.17 13.94 -2.22
C ALA A 270 23.57 12.54 -1.70
N PHE A 271 22.80 11.51 -2.03
CA PHE A 271 23.15 10.13 -1.74
C PHE A 271 24.46 9.73 -2.46
N SER A 272 24.57 9.96 -3.76
CA SER A 272 25.78 9.62 -4.51
C SER A 272 27.03 10.32 -3.99
N ASN A 273 26.90 11.57 -3.50
CA ASN A 273 27.99 12.35 -2.92
C ASN A 273 28.34 11.95 -1.47
N GLY A 274 27.63 11.01 -0.85
CA GLY A 274 27.88 10.59 0.53
C GLY A 274 27.27 11.48 1.62
N GLU A 275 26.39 12.41 1.24
CA GLU A 275 25.71 13.29 2.18
C GLU A 275 24.53 12.60 2.88
N LEU A 276 23.94 11.57 2.26
CA LEU A 276 22.85 10.76 2.78
C LEU A 276 23.24 9.28 2.86
N ASP A 277 22.62 8.54 3.77
CA ASP A 277 22.87 7.13 4.01
C ASP A 277 21.75 6.24 3.46
N ILE A 278 20.56 6.80 3.30
CA ILE A 278 19.38 6.13 2.76
C ILE A 278 18.46 7.12 2.06
N ILE A 279 17.89 6.69 0.93
CA ILE A 279 16.85 7.41 0.18
C ILE A 279 15.86 6.41 -0.45
N ASP A 280 14.62 6.82 -0.66
CA ASP A 280 13.73 6.18 -1.62
C ASP A 280 14.10 6.66 -3.03
N VAL A 281 14.42 5.72 -3.92
CA VAL A 281 14.81 6.03 -5.32
C VAL A 281 13.56 6.22 -6.20
N GLY A 282 12.41 5.65 -5.80
CA GLY A 282 11.19 5.67 -6.60
C GLY A 282 11.25 4.78 -7.85
N PRO A 283 10.41 5.06 -8.86
CA PRO A 283 10.27 4.23 -10.06
C PRO A 283 11.20 4.64 -11.22
N SER A 284 12.10 5.61 -11.04
CA SER A 284 12.96 6.16 -12.11
C SER A 284 14.12 5.21 -12.41
N ALA A 285 14.17 4.62 -13.60
CA ALA A 285 15.28 3.77 -14.04
C ALA A 285 16.64 4.49 -14.11
N PRO A 286 16.74 5.77 -14.57
CA PRO A 286 17.97 6.55 -14.47
C PRO A 286 18.46 6.72 -13.03
N ASP A 287 17.57 7.07 -12.10
CA ASP A 287 17.91 7.26 -10.69
C ASP A 287 18.32 5.93 -10.03
N TYR A 288 17.61 4.84 -10.36
CA TYR A 288 17.97 3.49 -9.95
C TYR A 288 19.39 3.12 -10.39
N THR A 289 19.70 3.34 -11.66
CA THR A 289 21.04 3.06 -12.22
C THR A 289 22.12 3.89 -11.55
N ARG A 290 21.87 5.19 -11.34
CA ARG A 290 22.80 6.10 -10.65
C ARG A 290 23.03 5.68 -9.20
N ALA A 291 21.97 5.39 -8.45
CA ALA A 291 22.07 4.94 -7.06
C ALA A 291 22.81 3.60 -6.95
N LYS A 292 22.49 2.63 -7.84
CA LYS A 292 23.14 1.31 -7.91
C LYS A 292 24.64 1.41 -8.24
N GLY A 293 25.04 2.35 -9.09
CA GLY A 293 26.44 2.61 -9.47
C GLY A 293 27.25 3.38 -8.41
N THR A 294 26.63 3.83 -7.32
CA THR A 294 27.33 4.60 -6.27
C THR A 294 28.24 3.69 -5.44
N PRO A 295 29.55 3.99 -5.29
CA PRO A 295 30.47 3.18 -4.49
C PRO A 295 30.01 3.05 -3.03
N GLY A 296 30.07 1.83 -2.48
CA GLY A 296 29.65 1.53 -1.10
C GLY A 296 28.15 1.61 -0.85
N ALA A 297 27.35 1.72 -1.94
CA ALA A 297 25.91 1.69 -1.88
C ALA A 297 25.33 0.34 -2.34
N GLN A 298 24.08 0.11 -2.00
CA GLN A 298 23.26 -0.98 -2.50
C GLN A 298 21.83 -0.48 -2.68
N VAL A 299 21.20 -0.79 -3.82
CA VAL A 299 19.75 -0.63 -3.96
C VAL A 299 19.08 -1.90 -3.47
N ARG A 300 18.27 -1.76 -2.43
CA ARG A 300 17.44 -2.81 -1.86
C ARG A 300 16.07 -2.73 -2.48
N GLN A 301 15.51 -3.88 -2.83
CA GLN A 301 14.22 -3.95 -3.50
C GLN A 301 13.28 -4.91 -2.79
N ALA A 302 12.03 -4.48 -2.65
CA ALA A 302 10.93 -5.30 -2.15
C ALA A 302 9.64 -4.94 -2.87
N ALA A 303 8.65 -5.81 -2.82
CA ALA A 303 7.29 -5.47 -3.20
C ALA A 303 6.75 -4.37 -2.28
N GLY A 304 6.41 -3.22 -2.86
CA GLY A 304 5.85 -2.09 -2.12
C GLY A 304 4.42 -2.36 -1.65
N PRO A 305 3.91 -1.58 -0.71
CA PRO A 305 2.52 -1.69 -0.28
C PRO A 305 1.53 -1.06 -1.27
N ASP A 306 1.98 -0.66 -2.44
CA ASP A 306 1.19 0.07 -3.43
C ASP A 306 1.17 -0.65 -4.78
N PHE A 307 0.09 -0.39 -5.55
CA PHE A 307 -0.07 -0.97 -6.88
C PHE A 307 -0.49 0.06 -7.91
N ARG A 308 0.02 -0.13 -9.11
CA ARG A 308 -0.33 0.66 -10.29
C ARG A 308 -1.62 0.15 -10.90
N HIS A 309 -2.48 1.07 -11.37
CA HIS A 309 -3.78 0.70 -11.94
C HIS A 309 -4.32 1.77 -12.89
N PHE A 310 -5.32 1.40 -13.68
CA PHE A 310 -6.20 2.31 -14.37
C PHE A 310 -7.57 2.35 -13.69
N THR A 311 -8.08 3.55 -13.40
CA THR A 311 -9.45 3.76 -12.94
C THR A 311 -10.35 4.08 -14.13
N PHE A 312 -11.49 3.37 -14.22
CA PHE A 312 -12.52 3.56 -15.25
C PHE A 312 -13.71 4.29 -14.65
N ASN A 313 -14.02 5.47 -15.17
CA ASN A 313 -15.16 6.25 -14.69
C ASN A 313 -16.49 5.74 -15.23
N GLY A 314 -17.20 4.93 -14.47
CA GLY A 314 -18.50 4.37 -14.87
C GLY A 314 -19.63 5.39 -14.91
N SER A 315 -19.43 6.62 -14.40
CA SER A 315 -20.40 7.72 -14.60
C SER A 315 -20.19 8.47 -15.93
N SER A 316 -19.09 8.20 -16.65
CA SER A 316 -18.88 8.73 -18.01
C SER A 316 -19.92 8.14 -18.97
N GLU A 317 -20.46 8.97 -19.85
CA GLU A 317 -21.46 8.54 -20.84
C GLU A 317 -20.98 7.36 -21.71
N LEU A 318 -19.68 7.35 -22.04
CA LEU A 318 -19.08 6.33 -22.88
C LEU A 318 -18.75 5.03 -22.11
N LEU A 319 -18.56 5.09 -20.78
CA LEU A 319 -18.16 3.97 -19.95
C LEU A 319 -19.25 3.51 -18.96
N LYS A 320 -20.47 4.06 -19.03
CA LYS A 320 -21.59 3.60 -18.17
C LYS A 320 -22.00 2.15 -18.44
N ASP A 321 -21.84 1.67 -19.67
CA ASP A 321 -22.10 0.30 -20.04
C ASP A 321 -20.95 -0.61 -19.59
N GLN A 322 -21.24 -1.57 -18.73
CA GLN A 322 -20.27 -2.54 -18.21
C GLN A 322 -19.59 -3.34 -19.33
N SER A 323 -20.32 -3.71 -20.39
CA SER A 323 -19.75 -4.46 -21.51
C SER A 323 -18.69 -3.65 -22.25
N VAL A 324 -18.87 -2.33 -22.34
CA VAL A 324 -17.85 -1.43 -22.92
C VAL A 324 -16.62 -1.38 -22.03
N ARG A 325 -16.79 -1.24 -20.69
CA ARG A 325 -15.64 -1.26 -19.76
C ARG A 325 -14.88 -2.59 -19.85
N GLN A 326 -15.58 -3.74 -19.88
CA GLN A 326 -14.96 -5.05 -20.07
C GLN A 326 -14.21 -5.16 -21.40
N ALA A 327 -14.76 -4.62 -22.48
CA ALA A 327 -14.09 -4.59 -23.76
C ALA A 327 -12.81 -3.76 -23.74
N ILE A 328 -12.83 -2.58 -23.10
CA ILE A 328 -11.63 -1.74 -22.93
C ILE A 328 -10.57 -2.49 -22.12
N GLN A 329 -10.96 -3.12 -21.00
CA GLN A 329 -10.07 -3.92 -20.16
C GLN A 329 -9.38 -5.04 -20.94
N LEU A 330 -10.14 -5.82 -21.70
CA LEU A 330 -9.61 -6.90 -22.54
C LEU A 330 -8.74 -6.38 -23.71
N GLY A 331 -8.94 -5.13 -24.12
CA GLY A 331 -8.15 -4.46 -25.14
C GLY A 331 -6.81 -3.91 -24.65
N ILE A 332 -6.53 -3.96 -23.34
CA ILE A 332 -5.31 -3.45 -22.72
C ILE A 332 -4.39 -4.61 -22.33
N ASN A 333 -3.19 -4.65 -22.90
CA ASN A 333 -2.15 -5.61 -22.55
C ASN A 333 -1.39 -5.13 -21.32
N ARG A 334 -1.84 -5.57 -20.13
CA ARG A 334 -1.22 -5.22 -18.84
C ARG A 334 0.24 -5.66 -18.73
N GLN A 335 0.57 -6.81 -19.32
CA GLN A 335 1.94 -7.34 -19.33
C GLN A 335 2.90 -6.39 -20.07
N ALA A 336 2.49 -5.89 -21.25
CA ALA A 336 3.30 -4.96 -22.02
C ALA A 336 3.47 -3.60 -21.30
N ILE A 337 2.44 -3.13 -20.59
CA ILE A 337 2.53 -1.93 -19.76
C ILE A 337 3.51 -2.15 -18.61
N ALA A 338 3.35 -3.24 -17.84
CA ALA A 338 4.25 -3.56 -16.74
C ALA A 338 5.71 -3.72 -17.20
N GLN A 339 5.94 -4.33 -18.37
CA GLN A 339 7.28 -4.42 -18.99
C GLN A 339 7.87 -3.03 -19.26
N SER A 340 7.09 -2.12 -19.83
CA SER A 340 7.52 -0.74 -20.10
C SER A 340 7.84 0.01 -18.80
N ASP A 341 6.95 -0.06 -17.82
CA ASP A 341 7.05 0.70 -16.58
C ASP A 341 8.22 0.24 -15.68
N LEU A 342 8.50 -1.07 -15.70
CA LEU A 342 9.54 -1.70 -14.87
C LEU A 342 10.87 -1.84 -15.61
N GLN A 343 10.95 -1.40 -16.85
CA GLN A 343 12.18 -1.49 -17.65
C GLN A 343 13.34 -0.75 -16.97
N GLY A 344 14.45 -1.45 -16.78
CA GLY A 344 15.68 -0.90 -16.17
C GLY A 344 15.68 -0.86 -14.64
N LEU A 345 14.63 -1.35 -13.97
CA LEU A 345 14.57 -1.43 -12.50
C LEU A 345 15.07 -2.76 -11.92
N ASP A 346 15.44 -3.72 -12.76
CA ASP A 346 15.90 -5.07 -12.33
C ASP A 346 14.88 -5.78 -11.42
N TRP A 347 13.59 -5.62 -11.73
CA TRP A 347 12.46 -6.15 -10.97
C TRP A 347 11.66 -7.15 -11.81
N PRO A 348 11.19 -8.29 -11.23
CA PRO A 348 10.38 -9.26 -11.96
C PRO A 348 9.04 -8.68 -12.35
N ILE A 349 8.54 -9.07 -13.54
CA ILE A 349 7.25 -8.62 -14.03
C ILE A 349 6.18 -9.59 -13.59
N ALA A 350 5.36 -9.17 -12.62
CA ALA A 350 4.23 -9.93 -12.12
C ALA A 350 3.00 -9.04 -12.07
N LEU A 351 1.94 -9.45 -12.75
CA LEU A 351 0.67 -8.75 -12.71
C LEU A 351 0.01 -8.90 -11.34
N LEU A 352 -0.70 -7.87 -10.91
CA LEU A 352 -1.57 -7.95 -9.74
C LEU A 352 -2.98 -8.35 -10.20
N ASN A 353 -3.45 -9.49 -9.72
CA ASN A 353 -4.73 -10.08 -10.11
C ASN A 353 -5.76 -10.07 -8.96
N ASN A 354 -5.60 -9.13 -8.03
CA ASN A 354 -6.48 -8.91 -6.88
C ASN A 354 -6.56 -7.42 -6.56
N HIS A 355 -7.74 -6.92 -6.16
CA HIS A 355 -7.95 -5.52 -5.83
C HIS A 355 -7.71 -5.19 -4.35
N PHE A 356 -7.66 -6.20 -3.49
CA PHE A 356 -7.50 -6.05 -2.04
C PHE A 356 -6.14 -6.50 -1.56
N PHE A 357 -5.71 -7.70 -1.98
CA PHE A 357 -4.48 -8.31 -1.53
C PHE A 357 -3.35 -8.09 -2.54
N MET A 358 -2.19 -7.67 -2.04
CA MET A 358 -0.96 -7.62 -2.83
C MET A 358 -0.38 -9.02 -3.04
N ASN A 359 0.44 -9.21 -4.07
CA ASN A 359 1.04 -10.51 -4.42
C ASN A 359 1.77 -11.18 -3.23
N THR A 360 2.26 -10.39 -2.27
CA THR A 360 3.03 -10.87 -1.10
C THR A 360 2.19 -11.06 0.16
N GLN A 361 0.91 -10.69 0.15
CA GLN A 361 0.04 -10.81 1.33
C GLN A 361 -0.60 -12.18 1.45
N GLU A 362 -0.75 -12.65 2.67
CA GLU A 362 -1.58 -13.82 2.96
C GLU A 362 -3.04 -13.53 2.55
N GLY A 363 -3.64 -14.42 1.77
CA GLY A 363 -4.99 -14.25 1.23
C GLY A 363 -5.02 -13.79 -0.22
N TYR A 364 -3.87 -13.47 -0.83
CA TYR A 364 -3.83 -13.22 -2.26
C TYR A 364 -4.34 -14.42 -3.06
N GLN A 365 -5.22 -14.15 -4.00
CA GLN A 365 -5.71 -15.11 -5.00
C GLN A 365 -5.77 -14.40 -6.34
N ASP A 366 -5.49 -15.14 -7.41
CA ASP A 366 -5.71 -14.65 -8.77
C ASP A 366 -7.21 -14.76 -9.10
N ASN A 367 -7.91 -13.64 -9.00
CA ASN A 367 -9.35 -13.55 -9.29
C ASN A 367 -9.63 -12.88 -10.64
N ALA A 368 -8.59 -12.53 -11.40
CA ALA A 368 -8.73 -11.84 -12.69
C ALA A 368 -9.41 -12.71 -13.76
N GLY A 369 -9.16 -14.02 -13.71
CA GLY A 369 -9.76 -14.97 -14.62
C GLY A 369 -9.60 -14.55 -16.11
N LYS A 370 -10.64 -14.78 -16.89
CA LYS A 370 -10.64 -14.41 -18.33
C LYS A 370 -10.65 -12.90 -18.57
N LEU A 371 -11.08 -12.10 -17.62
CA LEU A 371 -11.09 -10.63 -17.73
C LEU A 371 -9.70 -10.02 -17.50
N GLY A 372 -8.79 -10.74 -16.87
CA GLY A 372 -7.40 -10.32 -16.68
C GLY A 372 -6.50 -10.57 -17.90
N VAL A 373 -6.99 -11.27 -18.91
CA VAL A 373 -6.21 -11.66 -20.10
C VAL A 373 -6.38 -10.64 -21.21
N TYR A 374 -5.31 -10.31 -21.94
CA TYR A 374 -5.39 -9.50 -23.15
C TYR A 374 -6.08 -10.31 -24.25
N ASP A 375 -7.28 -9.90 -24.65
CA ASP A 375 -8.09 -10.54 -25.70
C ASP A 375 -8.78 -9.49 -26.58
N PRO A 376 -8.07 -8.89 -27.55
CA PRO A 376 -8.64 -7.90 -28.43
C PRO A 376 -9.73 -8.46 -29.37
N ALA A 377 -9.76 -9.77 -29.61
CA ALA A 377 -10.82 -10.39 -30.41
C ALA A 377 -12.15 -10.39 -29.62
N ARG A 378 -12.11 -10.81 -28.36
CA ARG A 378 -13.26 -10.74 -27.45
C ARG A 378 -13.69 -9.30 -27.17
N ALA A 379 -12.74 -8.38 -27.02
CA ALA A 379 -13.03 -6.95 -26.88
C ALA A 379 -13.87 -6.41 -28.05
N ARG A 380 -13.48 -6.72 -29.30
CA ARG A 380 -14.26 -6.34 -30.49
C ARG A 380 -15.67 -6.91 -30.48
N GLN A 381 -15.83 -8.19 -30.12
CA GLN A 381 -17.15 -8.82 -30.01
C GLN A 381 -18.07 -8.12 -29.00
N LEU A 382 -17.54 -7.76 -27.81
CA LEU A 382 -18.30 -7.05 -26.80
C LEU A 382 -18.73 -5.66 -27.28
N LEU A 383 -17.84 -4.92 -27.94
CA LEU A 383 -18.16 -3.61 -28.52
C LEU A 383 -19.23 -3.73 -29.62
N ASP A 384 -19.13 -4.75 -30.49
CA ASP A 384 -20.14 -5.01 -31.52
C ASP A 384 -21.52 -5.35 -30.93
N ALA A 385 -21.53 -6.18 -29.87
CA ALA A 385 -22.76 -6.53 -29.13
C ALA A 385 -23.38 -5.32 -28.42
N ALA A 386 -22.53 -4.43 -27.87
CA ALA A 386 -22.96 -3.17 -27.25
C ALA A 386 -23.41 -2.10 -28.27
N GLY A 387 -23.39 -2.43 -29.57
CA GLY A 387 -23.86 -1.54 -30.64
C GLY A 387 -22.83 -0.53 -31.13
N TRP A 388 -21.58 -0.62 -30.69
CA TRP A 388 -20.47 0.18 -31.18
C TRP A 388 -19.89 -0.42 -32.46
N LYS A 389 -20.31 0.06 -33.63
CA LYS A 389 -19.90 -0.48 -34.93
C LYS A 389 -18.67 0.23 -35.48
N LEU A 390 -17.78 -0.51 -36.11
CA LEU A 390 -16.59 0.04 -36.76
C LEU A 390 -17.00 0.88 -37.98
N SER A 391 -16.54 2.12 -38.05
CA SER A 391 -16.72 3.06 -39.16
C SER A 391 -15.35 3.67 -39.50
N GLY A 392 -14.77 3.24 -40.60
CA GLY A 392 -13.37 3.50 -40.88
C GLY A 392 -12.47 2.82 -39.83
N THR A 393 -11.67 3.59 -39.13
CA THR A 393 -10.75 3.10 -38.10
C THR A 393 -11.29 3.23 -36.66
N VAL A 394 -12.47 3.86 -36.46
CA VAL A 394 -13.04 4.10 -35.16
C VAL A 394 -14.44 3.55 -34.99
N ARG A 395 -14.82 3.21 -33.77
CA ARG A 395 -16.17 2.73 -33.48
C ARG A 395 -17.12 3.89 -33.21
N GLN A 396 -18.34 3.73 -33.71
CA GLN A 396 -19.41 4.71 -33.57
C GLN A 396 -20.72 4.05 -33.13
N LYS A 397 -21.53 4.78 -32.37
CA LYS A 397 -22.89 4.40 -31.97
C LYS A 397 -23.75 5.67 -31.95
N ASN A 398 -24.87 5.67 -32.67
CA ASN A 398 -25.81 6.79 -32.76
C ASN A 398 -25.11 8.13 -33.12
N GLY A 399 -24.17 8.10 -34.06
CA GLY A 399 -23.41 9.28 -34.52
C GLY A 399 -22.28 9.73 -33.57
N LYS A 400 -22.11 9.10 -32.40
CA LYS A 400 -21.02 9.40 -31.47
C LYS A 400 -19.85 8.46 -31.70
N VAL A 401 -18.62 9.00 -31.70
CA VAL A 401 -17.37 8.23 -31.74
C VAL A 401 -17.05 7.76 -30.32
N LEU A 402 -16.53 6.53 -30.19
CA LEU A 402 -15.96 6.02 -28.94
C LEU A 402 -14.56 6.62 -28.76
N ASP A 403 -14.49 7.86 -28.26
CA ASP A 403 -13.28 8.63 -28.00
C ASP A 403 -13.16 8.88 -26.49
N LEU A 404 -12.25 8.15 -25.83
CA LEU A 404 -12.07 8.19 -24.38
C LEU A 404 -10.96 9.15 -23.98
N ARG A 405 -11.20 9.95 -22.94
CA ARG A 405 -10.20 10.86 -22.35
C ARG A 405 -9.36 10.10 -21.33
N PHE A 406 -8.07 9.99 -21.61
CA PHE A 406 -7.08 9.46 -20.67
C PHE A 406 -6.36 10.62 -19.99
N VAL A 407 -6.71 10.91 -18.73
CA VAL A 407 -6.19 12.08 -18.01
C VAL A 407 -4.96 11.69 -17.21
N VAL A 408 -3.85 12.42 -17.40
CA VAL A 408 -2.56 12.17 -16.74
C VAL A 408 -2.01 13.45 -16.10
N PRO A 409 -1.28 13.36 -14.96
CA PRO A 409 -0.58 14.51 -14.40
C PRO A 409 0.63 14.90 -15.27
N SER A 410 0.84 16.19 -15.49
CA SER A 410 2.00 16.71 -16.20
C SER A 410 3.29 16.39 -15.45
N GLY A 411 4.36 16.05 -16.18
CA GLY A 411 5.67 15.75 -15.58
C GLY A 411 5.81 14.31 -15.06
N VAL A 412 4.71 13.53 -14.97
CA VAL A 412 4.77 12.12 -14.56
C VAL A 412 4.91 11.23 -15.81
N GLN A 413 6.17 10.94 -16.17
CA GLN A 413 6.50 10.25 -17.42
C GLN A 413 5.85 8.87 -17.55
N VAL A 414 5.82 8.07 -16.48
CA VAL A 414 5.18 6.74 -16.48
C VAL A 414 3.70 6.81 -16.87
N SER A 415 2.96 7.80 -16.36
CA SER A 415 1.54 7.96 -16.69
C SER A 415 1.30 8.32 -18.16
N LYS A 416 2.22 9.09 -18.74
CA LYS A 416 2.17 9.43 -20.17
C LYS A 416 2.45 8.20 -21.05
N GLN A 417 3.48 7.43 -20.73
CA GLN A 417 3.85 6.20 -21.44
C GLN A 417 2.74 5.15 -21.37
N GLU A 418 2.12 4.95 -20.21
CA GLU A 418 0.95 4.09 -20.05
C GLU A 418 -0.21 4.52 -20.97
N GLY A 419 -0.46 5.84 -21.07
CA GLY A 419 -1.46 6.40 -21.98
C GLY A 419 -1.15 6.14 -23.43
N GLU A 420 0.10 6.30 -23.87
CA GLU A 420 0.56 6.06 -25.25
C GLU A 420 0.44 4.56 -25.63
N LEU A 421 0.82 3.66 -24.72
CA LEU A 421 0.63 2.22 -24.92
C LEU A 421 -0.85 1.85 -25.00
N ALA A 422 -1.67 2.33 -24.06
CA ALA A 422 -3.11 2.10 -24.06
C ALA A 422 -3.77 2.64 -25.33
N GLN A 423 -3.37 3.83 -25.81
CA GLN A 423 -3.84 4.42 -27.06
C GLN A 423 -3.58 3.51 -28.27
N SER A 424 -2.35 3.01 -28.39
CA SER A 424 -1.96 2.10 -29.47
C SER A 424 -2.74 0.78 -29.43
N MET A 425 -2.90 0.19 -28.22
CA MET A 425 -3.65 -1.06 -28.04
C MET A 425 -5.14 -0.90 -28.35
N LEU A 426 -5.76 0.15 -27.83
CA LEU A 426 -7.19 0.41 -28.01
C LEU A 426 -7.56 0.78 -29.45
N ALA A 427 -6.64 1.41 -30.19
CA ALA A 427 -6.81 1.64 -31.63
C ALA A 427 -7.01 0.34 -32.41
N GLN A 428 -6.39 -0.78 -32.00
CA GLN A 428 -6.54 -2.09 -32.63
C GLN A 428 -7.95 -2.68 -32.51
N ILE A 429 -8.73 -2.21 -31.55
CA ILE A 429 -10.13 -2.59 -31.37
C ILE A 429 -11.10 -1.50 -31.83
N GLY A 430 -10.59 -0.44 -32.48
CA GLY A 430 -11.38 0.66 -33.03
C GLY A 430 -11.80 1.71 -31.99
N VAL A 431 -11.17 1.75 -30.83
CA VAL A 431 -11.42 2.76 -29.78
C VAL A 431 -10.37 3.85 -29.88
N LYS A 432 -10.81 5.10 -29.96
CA LYS A 432 -9.94 6.25 -29.90
C LYS A 432 -9.67 6.59 -28.43
N LEU A 433 -8.42 6.86 -28.07
CA LEU A 433 -8.01 7.34 -26.76
C LEU A 433 -7.30 8.68 -26.91
N THR A 434 -7.80 9.72 -26.24
CA THR A 434 -7.22 11.05 -26.26
C THR A 434 -6.52 11.31 -24.92
N ILE A 435 -5.18 11.41 -24.95
CA ILE A 435 -4.38 11.70 -23.75
C ILE A 435 -4.48 13.18 -23.43
N LYS A 436 -4.86 13.50 -22.18
CA LYS A 436 -4.96 14.86 -21.66
C LYS A 436 -4.02 15.02 -20.48
N ALA A 437 -2.88 15.68 -20.68
CA ALA A 437 -2.01 16.10 -19.59
C ALA A 437 -2.60 17.32 -18.87
N VAL A 438 -2.59 17.31 -17.53
CA VAL A 438 -3.13 18.37 -16.67
C VAL A 438 -2.11 18.71 -15.59
N PRO A 439 -2.10 19.96 -15.04
CA PRO A 439 -1.19 20.31 -13.95
C PRO A 439 -1.27 19.32 -12.80
N SER A 440 -0.13 18.89 -12.26
CA SER A 440 -0.07 17.87 -11.20
C SER A 440 -0.84 18.28 -9.95
N ASP A 441 -0.79 19.55 -9.55
CA ASP A 441 -1.53 20.08 -8.40
C ASP A 441 -3.07 20.03 -8.59
N ASP A 442 -3.52 20.10 -9.85
CA ASP A 442 -4.92 20.06 -10.23
C ASP A 442 -5.44 18.62 -10.44
N PHE A 443 -4.55 17.65 -10.62
CA PHE A 443 -4.89 16.30 -11.07
C PHE A 443 -5.97 15.65 -10.21
N PHE A 444 -5.74 15.55 -8.90
CA PHE A 444 -6.75 14.98 -8.01
C PHE A 444 -7.93 15.93 -7.78
N THR A 445 -7.67 17.20 -7.47
CA THR A 445 -8.69 18.14 -7.00
C THR A 445 -9.68 18.57 -8.09
N LYS A 446 -9.23 18.70 -9.35
CA LYS A 446 -10.05 19.19 -10.46
C LYS A 446 -10.45 18.08 -11.46
N TYR A 447 -9.77 16.92 -11.44
CA TYR A 447 -10.04 15.87 -12.43
C TYR A 447 -10.47 14.56 -11.80
N VAL A 448 -9.68 13.95 -10.91
CA VAL A 448 -9.96 12.61 -10.37
C VAL A 448 -11.15 12.66 -9.41
N ILE A 449 -11.10 13.47 -8.36
CA ILE A 449 -12.15 13.57 -7.34
C ILE A 449 -13.51 14.00 -7.96
N PRO A 450 -13.60 15.01 -8.82
CA PRO A 450 -14.88 15.38 -9.45
C PRO A 450 -15.28 14.45 -10.62
N GLY A 451 -14.41 13.54 -11.09
CA GLY A 451 -14.71 12.58 -12.17
C GLY A 451 -14.62 13.18 -13.58
N ASN A 452 -13.73 14.16 -13.78
CA ASN A 452 -13.51 14.81 -15.07
C ASN A 452 -12.55 14.02 -15.99
N PHE A 453 -12.74 12.71 -16.08
CA PHE A 453 -11.96 11.78 -16.90
C PHE A 453 -12.84 10.62 -17.37
N ASP A 454 -12.37 9.84 -18.34
CA ASP A 454 -12.96 8.55 -18.68
C ASP A 454 -12.08 7.41 -18.14
N ILE A 455 -10.76 7.51 -18.35
CA ILE A 455 -9.74 6.61 -17.76
C ILE A 455 -8.62 7.47 -17.17
N THR A 456 -8.04 7.04 -16.06
CA THR A 456 -6.89 7.73 -15.45
C THR A 456 -5.97 6.74 -14.71
N PRO A 457 -4.63 6.91 -14.80
CA PRO A 457 -3.67 6.06 -14.10
C PRO A 457 -3.15 6.71 -12.83
N PHE A 458 -3.07 5.97 -11.74
CA PHE A 458 -2.34 6.35 -10.52
C PHE A 458 -2.04 5.12 -9.68
N ALA A 459 -1.59 5.26 -8.44
CA ALA A 459 -1.36 4.15 -7.54
C ALA A 459 -2.26 4.25 -6.30
N TYR A 460 -2.85 3.12 -5.90
CA TYR A 460 -3.43 2.97 -4.57
C TYR A 460 -2.40 2.37 -3.61
N ILE A 461 -2.47 2.78 -2.35
CA ILE A 461 -1.63 2.26 -1.27
C ILE A 461 -2.46 1.27 -0.46
N GLY A 462 -2.00 0.02 -0.41
CA GLY A 462 -2.57 -1.01 0.46
C GLY A 462 -1.99 -0.94 1.87
N THR A 463 -2.65 -1.63 2.78
CA THR A 463 -2.23 -1.78 4.17
C THR A 463 -2.26 -3.25 4.58
N PRO A 464 -1.75 -3.63 5.76
CA PRO A 464 -1.95 -4.96 6.30
C PRO A 464 -3.42 -5.33 6.51
N PHE A 465 -4.35 -4.35 6.43
CA PHE A 465 -5.79 -4.50 6.64
C PHE A 465 -6.55 -4.18 5.33
N PRO A 466 -6.52 -5.10 4.35
CA PRO A 466 -6.99 -4.81 2.99
C PRO A 466 -8.48 -4.48 2.91
N VAL A 467 -9.32 -5.07 3.76
CA VAL A 467 -10.77 -4.82 3.71
C VAL A 467 -11.10 -3.41 4.15
N SER A 468 -10.65 -3.00 5.34
CA SER A 468 -10.95 -1.68 5.90
C SER A 468 -10.31 -0.55 5.11
N SER A 469 -9.08 -0.75 4.60
CA SER A 469 -8.39 0.28 3.79
C SER A 469 -8.99 0.46 2.39
N SER A 470 -9.59 -0.59 1.81
CA SER A 470 -10.13 -0.54 0.45
C SER A 470 -11.64 -0.35 0.38
N TYR A 471 -12.35 -0.40 1.52
CA TYR A 471 -13.81 -0.31 1.53
C TYR A 471 -14.33 0.92 0.78
N GLY A 472 -13.76 2.10 1.06
CA GLY A 472 -14.17 3.35 0.41
C GLY A 472 -13.85 3.43 -1.08
N ILE A 473 -12.92 2.58 -1.59
CA ILE A 473 -12.51 2.55 -2.99
C ILE A 473 -13.56 1.82 -3.86
N TYR A 474 -14.24 0.82 -3.30
CA TYR A 474 -15.15 -0.05 -4.04
C TYR A 474 -16.61 0.05 -3.59
N ALA A 475 -16.88 0.77 -2.50
CA ALA A 475 -18.24 0.95 -1.99
C ALA A 475 -19.14 1.65 -3.00
N ASN A 476 -20.37 1.16 -3.11
CA ASN A 476 -21.42 1.75 -3.92
C ASN A 476 -21.84 3.12 -3.35
N SER A 477 -22.39 3.98 -4.20
CA SER A 477 -23.00 5.24 -3.79
C SER A 477 -24.52 5.07 -3.72
N PRO A 478 -25.14 5.08 -2.52
CA PRO A 478 -26.59 4.91 -2.40
C PRO A 478 -27.38 6.05 -3.06
N ASP A 479 -26.83 7.26 -3.12
CA ASP A 479 -27.43 8.45 -3.75
C ASP A 479 -26.98 8.65 -5.20
N GLY A 480 -26.06 7.81 -5.71
CA GLY A 480 -25.45 7.95 -7.03
C GLY A 480 -24.60 9.20 -7.22
N LYS A 481 -24.30 9.94 -6.14
CA LYS A 481 -23.59 11.23 -6.17
C LYS A 481 -22.36 11.27 -5.29
N THR A 482 -22.44 10.66 -4.11
CA THR A 482 -21.38 10.67 -3.11
C THR A 482 -20.54 9.41 -3.23
N TRP A 483 -19.37 9.48 -3.87
CA TRP A 483 -18.53 8.35 -4.20
C TRP A 483 -17.30 8.18 -3.30
N ASN A 484 -17.01 9.16 -2.42
CA ASN A 484 -15.84 9.13 -1.54
C ASN A 484 -14.55 8.82 -2.32
N ALA A 485 -13.82 7.78 -1.93
CA ALA A 485 -12.61 7.31 -2.62
C ALA A 485 -12.90 6.39 -3.83
N ASN A 486 -14.17 6.07 -4.14
CA ASN A 486 -14.55 5.31 -5.32
C ASN A 486 -14.53 6.22 -6.57
N PHE A 487 -13.34 6.53 -7.04
CA PHE A 487 -13.16 7.38 -8.23
C PHE A 487 -13.64 6.71 -9.52
N GLY A 488 -13.77 5.39 -9.54
CA GLY A 488 -14.36 4.65 -10.66
C GLY A 488 -15.88 4.79 -10.76
N ARG A 489 -16.54 5.30 -9.72
CA ARG A 489 -17.98 5.61 -9.69
C ARG A 489 -18.87 4.47 -10.17
N THR A 490 -18.49 3.26 -9.82
CA THR A 490 -19.25 2.04 -10.02
C THR A 490 -19.24 1.21 -8.75
N GLY A 491 -20.34 0.57 -8.45
CA GLY A 491 -20.50 -0.29 -7.29
C GLY A 491 -21.73 -1.16 -7.43
N SER A 492 -21.95 -2.06 -6.48
CA SER A 492 -23.19 -2.83 -6.39
C SER A 492 -23.50 -3.17 -4.95
N PRO A 493 -24.80 -3.35 -4.60
CA PRO A 493 -25.18 -3.81 -3.26
C PRO A 493 -24.58 -5.16 -2.87
N ALA A 494 -24.28 -6.02 -3.85
CA ALA A 494 -23.67 -7.32 -3.60
C ALA A 494 -22.20 -7.18 -3.17
N ILE A 495 -21.43 -6.26 -3.80
CA ILE A 495 -20.05 -5.93 -3.41
C ILE A 495 -20.05 -5.33 -2.00
N ASP A 496 -20.92 -4.35 -1.73
CA ASP A 496 -21.05 -3.74 -0.39
C ASP A 496 -21.34 -4.78 0.69
N GLN A 497 -22.26 -5.72 0.40
CA GLN A 497 -22.62 -6.77 1.34
C GLN A 497 -21.46 -7.75 1.59
N ALA A 498 -20.70 -8.12 0.55
CA ALA A 498 -19.54 -9.00 0.69
C ALA A 498 -18.44 -8.31 1.50
N MET A 499 -18.10 -7.06 1.18
CA MET A 499 -17.12 -6.27 1.92
C MET A 499 -17.55 -6.02 3.37
N SER A 500 -18.83 -5.70 3.62
CA SER A 500 -19.37 -5.49 4.97
C SER A 500 -19.29 -6.77 5.81
N ARG A 501 -19.62 -7.93 5.24
CA ARG A 501 -19.49 -9.22 5.93
C ARG A 501 -18.03 -9.57 6.20
N ALA A 502 -17.12 -9.27 5.27
CA ALA A 502 -15.69 -9.45 5.47
C ALA A 502 -15.18 -8.57 6.61
N ALA A 503 -15.52 -7.27 6.60
CA ALA A 503 -15.11 -6.30 7.62
C ALA A 503 -15.65 -6.64 9.03
N GLN A 504 -16.80 -7.32 9.13
CA GLN A 504 -17.40 -7.73 10.40
C GLN A 504 -16.95 -9.12 10.88
N SER A 505 -16.20 -9.86 10.06
CA SER A 505 -15.75 -11.21 10.41
C SER A 505 -14.57 -11.16 11.37
N LEU A 506 -14.72 -11.79 12.54
CA LEU A 506 -13.64 -11.99 13.52
C LEU A 506 -12.80 -13.24 13.22
N ASP A 507 -13.20 -14.03 12.23
CA ASP A 507 -12.44 -15.16 11.68
C ASP A 507 -11.65 -14.68 10.46
N PRO A 508 -10.31 -14.63 10.52
CA PRO A 508 -9.48 -14.15 9.41
C PRO A 508 -9.63 -14.97 8.11
N ALA A 509 -9.79 -16.29 8.22
CA ALA A 509 -9.94 -17.14 7.04
C ALA A 509 -11.27 -16.84 6.32
N ARG A 510 -12.34 -16.66 7.09
CA ARG A 510 -13.64 -16.26 6.55
C ARG A 510 -13.61 -14.84 5.98
N ALA A 511 -12.93 -13.90 6.64
CA ALA A 511 -12.75 -12.55 6.12
C ALA A 511 -12.04 -12.56 4.75
N ARG A 512 -10.94 -13.30 4.61
CA ARG A 512 -10.21 -13.47 3.34
C ARG A 512 -11.08 -14.08 2.23
N MET A 513 -11.84 -15.14 2.55
CA MET A 513 -12.77 -15.76 1.60
C MET A 513 -13.81 -14.76 1.08
N LEU A 514 -14.46 -14.02 1.98
CA LEU A 514 -15.47 -13.02 1.62
C LEU A 514 -14.90 -11.85 0.83
N THR A 515 -13.66 -11.45 1.14
CA THR A 515 -12.94 -10.40 0.41
C THR A 515 -12.66 -10.84 -1.02
N ASN A 516 -12.18 -12.08 -1.21
CA ASN A 516 -11.95 -12.62 -2.56
C ASN A 516 -13.25 -12.76 -3.36
N GLN A 517 -14.38 -13.10 -2.72
CA GLN A 517 -15.69 -13.07 -3.38
C GLN A 517 -16.11 -11.66 -3.84
N ALA A 518 -15.78 -10.63 -3.05
CA ALA A 518 -16.01 -9.25 -3.48
C ALA A 518 -15.09 -8.88 -4.65
N ASP A 519 -13.85 -9.32 -4.62
CA ASP A 519 -12.85 -9.08 -5.66
C ASP A 519 -13.28 -9.66 -7.02
N GLU A 520 -13.77 -10.90 -7.06
CA GLU A 520 -14.31 -11.50 -8.29
C GLU A 520 -15.44 -10.65 -8.91
N GLN A 521 -16.30 -10.04 -8.08
CA GLN A 521 -17.37 -9.17 -8.56
C GLN A 521 -16.82 -7.83 -9.08
N ILE A 522 -15.76 -7.29 -8.45
CA ILE A 522 -15.12 -6.05 -8.89
C ILE A 522 -14.44 -6.25 -10.25
N TRP A 523 -13.82 -7.41 -10.50
CA TRP A 523 -13.29 -7.78 -11.82
C TRP A 523 -14.38 -7.75 -12.90
N GLN A 524 -15.59 -8.23 -12.60
CA GLN A 524 -16.72 -8.17 -13.54
C GLN A 524 -17.23 -6.75 -13.76
N LEU A 525 -17.24 -5.94 -12.70
CA LEU A 525 -17.76 -4.56 -12.75
C LEU A 525 -16.84 -3.61 -13.53
N VAL A 526 -15.54 -3.87 -13.52
CA VAL A 526 -14.50 -3.02 -14.11
C VAL A 526 -14.55 -1.59 -13.58
N ASN A 527 -14.22 -1.44 -12.31
CA ASN A 527 -14.03 -0.15 -11.63
C ASN A 527 -12.56 0.29 -11.76
N VAL A 528 -11.66 -0.62 -11.45
CA VAL A 528 -10.21 -0.47 -11.48
C VAL A 528 -9.62 -1.64 -12.25
N LEU A 529 -8.61 -1.40 -13.06
CA LEU A 529 -7.79 -2.42 -13.69
C LEU A 529 -6.42 -2.43 -13.03
N PRO A 530 -6.14 -3.33 -12.08
CA PRO A 530 -4.81 -3.47 -11.49
C PRO A 530 -3.80 -3.85 -12.57
N LEU A 531 -2.62 -3.25 -12.53
CA LEU A 531 -1.52 -3.56 -13.43
C LEU A 531 -0.50 -4.45 -12.72
N TYR A 532 0.19 -3.92 -11.75
CA TYR A 532 1.22 -4.64 -11.00
C TYR A 532 1.43 -4.02 -9.62
N GLN A 533 1.90 -4.82 -8.67
CA GLN A 533 2.42 -4.34 -7.39
C GLN A 533 3.75 -3.64 -7.63
N ARG A 534 3.89 -2.39 -7.20
CA ARG A 534 5.08 -1.59 -7.46
C ARG A 534 6.27 -2.08 -6.64
N PRO A 535 7.49 -2.09 -7.20
CA PRO A 535 8.68 -2.27 -6.39
C PRO A 535 8.93 -1.03 -5.52
N GLN A 536 9.34 -1.26 -4.29
CA GLN A 536 9.98 -0.27 -3.44
C GLN A 536 11.49 -0.34 -3.72
N ASN A 537 12.09 0.75 -4.19
CA ASN A 537 13.51 0.84 -4.50
C ASN A 537 14.19 1.77 -3.50
N VAL A 538 14.98 1.23 -2.58
CA VAL A 538 15.62 2.00 -1.51
C VAL A 538 17.14 1.89 -1.64
N ALA A 539 17.80 3.00 -1.91
CA ALA A 539 19.25 3.04 -1.91
C ALA A 539 19.77 3.24 -0.49
N THR A 540 20.70 2.38 -0.06
CA THR A 540 21.29 2.41 1.28
C THR A 540 22.81 2.30 1.19
N ARG A 541 23.54 2.78 2.21
CA ARG A 541 24.93 2.35 2.41
C ARG A 541 24.96 0.85 2.68
N GLN A 542 25.93 0.12 2.15
CA GLN A 542 26.06 -1.33 2.33
C GLN A 542 26.11 -1.74 3.79
N THR A 543 26.70 -0.90 4.65
CA THR A 543 26.83 -1.14 6.09
C THR A 543 25.55 -0.81 6.88
N LEU A 544 24.54 -0.16 6.28
CA LEU A 544 23.28 0.10 6.96
C LEU A 544 22.53 -1.22 7.16
N ALA A 545 22.14 -1.50 8.39
CA ALA A 545 21.48 -2.72 8.83
C ALA A 545 20.07 -2.43 9.37
N ASN A 546 19.17 -3.38 9.20
CA ASN A 546 17.81 -3.41 9.70
C ASN A 546 16.91 -2.28 9.15
N LEU A 547 17.29 -1.70 8.00
CA LEU A 547 16.51 -0.70 7.29
C LEU A 547 16.77 -0.80 5.76
N GLY A 548 15.72 -0.62 4.96
CA GLY A 548 15.78 -0.71 3.50
C GLY A 548 14.38 -0.77 2.89
N ALA A 549 14.22 -1.55 1.82
CA ALA A 549 12.93 -1.83 1.22
C ALA A 549 12.16 -2.82 2.10
N ARG A 550 11.09 -2.35 2.74
CA ARG A 550 10.43 -3.07 3.84
C ARG A 550 9.08 -3.70 3.48
N GLY A 551 8.47 -3.30 2.34
CA GLY A 551 7.11 -3.74 2.03
C GLY A 551 6.14 -3.45 3.19
N PHE A 552 5.49 -4.49 3.71
CA PHE A 552 4.61 -4.40 4.87
C PHE A 552 5.32 -4.59 6.22
N TYR A 553 6.62 -4.89 6.22
CA TYR A 553 7.37 -5.13 7.45
C TYR A 553 7.57 -3.85 8.27
N ASP A 554 7.20 -3.89 9.56
CA ASP A 554 7.47 -2.80 10.50
C ASP A 554 8.87 -2.95 11.08
N VAL A 555 9.78 -2.04 10.70
CA VAL A 555 11.16 -2.07 11.22
C VAL A 555 11.20 -1.68 12.69
N ARG A 556 12.09 -2.33 13.45
CA ARG A 556 12.39 -1.97 14.83
C ARG A 556 13.44 -0.85 14.83
N TYR A 557 13.03 0.37 15.12
CA TYR A 557 13.91 1.54 15.05
C TYR A 557 15.09 1.47 16.02
N GLU A 558 14.93 0.81 17.16
CA GLU A 558 16.01 0.56 18.12
C GLU A 558 17.12 -0.39 17.61
N ASP A 559 16.83 -1.14 16.55
CA ASP A 559 17.77 -2.10 15.95
C ASP A 559 18.48 -1.58 14.71
N ILE A 560 18.04 -0.40 14.20
CA ILE A 560 18.65 0.24 13.04
C ILE A 560 20.05 0.75 13.42
N GLY A 561 21.04 0.51 12.54
CA GLY A 561 22.39 1.04 12.70
C GLY A 561 23.32 0.57 11.60
N PHE A 562 24.61 0.69 11.84
CA PHE A 562 25.63 0.31 10.88
C PHE A 562 26.37 -0.94 11.34
N THR A 563 26.69 -1.87 10.42
CA THR A 563 27.53 -3.04 10.74
C THR A 563 28.98 -2.61 10.98
N ARG A 564 29.75 -3.47 11.66
CA ARG A 564 31.17 -3.27 11.91
C ARG A 564 32.01 -3.43 10.66
#